data_524367fbabce489e11cfc3ce7af28083
#
_entry.id   524367fbabce489e11cfc3ce7af28083
#
_cell.length_a   1.000
_cell.length_b   1.000
_cell.length_c   1.000
_cell.angle_alpha   90.00
_cell.angle_beta   90.00
_cell.angle_gamma   90.00
#
_symmetry.space_group_name_H-M   'P 1'
#
loop_
_entity.id
_entity.type
_entity.pdbx_description
1 polymer ?
#
loop_
_entity_poly.entity_id
_entity_poly.type
_entity_poly.pdbx_seq_one_letter_code
_entity_poly.pdbx_strand_id
1 'polypeptide(L)'
;MHFNRHLNLQGEHAFLSPSQHSWLHYTPDRLVERWTTAQAASYGTAQHEYAHREIEEGNLSGLVGTIGLYINDAIKYRMTCEQILYYSENCFGTADTIAFRYQTLRIHDLKTGVIQGSVHQLEIYAALFCLEYDKDPFKIKMELRIYQDNQVVVYDADPEDILFIMNKIQEFDKIISHRRMEELS
;
A
#
# COMPACT_ATOMS: atom_id res chain seq x y z
N MET A 1 14.00 3.72 -11.69
CA MET A 1 12.80 3.01 -12.14
C MET A 1 11.70 4.05 -12.29
N HIS A 2 10.83 3.93 -13.29
CA HIS A 2 9.61 4.73 -13.39
C HIS A 2 8.43 3.86 -12.97
N PHE A 3 7.56 4.40 -12.13
CA PHE A 3 6.34 3.70 -11.70
C PHE A 3 5.23 3.81 -12.76
N ASN A 4 4.43 2.76 -12.91
CA ASN A 4 3.23 2.78 -13.74
C ASN A 4 2.20 3.74 -13.15
N ARG A 5 1.42 4.42 -14.00
CA ARG A 5 0.37 5.34 -13.59
C ARG A 5 -0.99 4.72 -13.90
N HIS A 6 -1.79 4.50 -12.87
CA HIS A 6 -3.14 3.93 -12.98
C HIS A 6 -4.18 5.03 -12.70
N LEU A 7 -4.22 6.07 -13.55
CA LEU A 7 -5.03 7.28 -13.34
C LEU A 7 -6.53 7.01 -13.20
N ASN A 8 -7.03 5.94 -13.83
CA ASN A 8 -8.42 5.51 -13.73
C ASN A 8 -8.80 4.91 -12.38
N LEU A 9 -7.81 4.59 -11.53
CA LEU A 9 -8.02 4.01 -10.19
C LEU A 9 -7.76 5.03 -9.07
N GLN A 10 -7.46 6.26 -9.42
CA GLN A 10 -7.18 7.32 -8.44
C GLN A 10 -8.42 7.60 -7.58
N GLY A 11 -8.28 7.48 -6.26
CA GLY A 11 -9.37 7.64 -5.30
C GLY A 11 -10.24 6.40 -5.09
N GLU A 12 -10.00 5.31 -5.84
CA GLU A 12 -10.73 4.06 -5.70
C GLU A 12 -10.09 3.11 -4.69
N HIS A 13 -10.90 2.23 -4.11
CA HIS A 13 -10.45 1.19 -3.19
C HIS A 13 -10.85 -0.19 -3.68
N ALA A 14 -9.86 -1.05 -3.88
CA ALA A 14 -10.11 -2.46 -4.20
C ALA A 14 -10.64 -3.21 -2.98
N PHE A 15 -11.35 -4.29 -3.22
CA PHE A 15 -11.82 -5.18 -2.16
C PHE A 15 -10.65 -5.79 -1.36
N LEU A 16 -9.56 -6.20 -2.02
CA LEU A 16 -8.32 -6.65 -1.37
C LEU A 16 -7.37 -5.46 -1.12
N SER A 17 -7.92 -4.35 -0.60
CA SER A 17 -7.14 -3.16 -0.31
C SER A 17 -6.13 -3.42 0.81
N PRO A 18 -4.88 -2.92 0.69
CA PRO A 18 -3.87 -2.97 1.76
C PRO A 18 -4.34 -2.33 3.07
N SER A 19 -5.13 -1.26 3.02
CA SER A 19 -5.68 -0.61 4.21
C SER A 19 -6.68 -1.46 4.99
N GLN A 20 -7.24 -2.52 4.37
CA GLN A 20 -8.17 -3.48 4.97
C GLN A 20 -7.57 -4.89 5.05
N HIS A 21 -6.32 -5.00 5.47
CA HIS A 21 -5.49 -6.21 5.42
C HIS A 21 -6.02 -7.45 6.16
N SER A 22 -7.17 -7.38 6.86
CA SER A 22 -7.79 -8.52 7.54
C SER A 22 -8.11 -9.69 6.59
N TRP A 23 -8.25 -9.45 5.29
CA TRP A 23 -8.48 -10.48 4.28
C TRP A 23 -7.34 -11.53 4.18
N LEU A 24 -6.14 -11.23 4.65
CA LEU A 24 -5.04 -12.20 4.74
C LEU A 24 -5.41 -13.45 5.56
N HIS A 25 -6.34 -13.31 6.50
CA HIS A 25 -6.78 -14.40 7.38
C HIS A 25 -8.16 -14.96 6.98
N TYR A 26 -8.73 -14.56 5.83
CA TYR A 26 -10.02 -15.06 5.40
C TYR A 26 -9.91 -16.46 4.80
N THR A 27 -10.90 -17.28 5.12
CA THR A 27 -11.21 -18.47 4.32
C THR A 27 -11.89 -18.05 3.01
N PRO A 28 -11.90 -18.90 1.97
CA PRO A 28 -12.62 -18.60 0.74
C PRO A 28 -14.10 -18.21 0.95
N ASP A 29 -14.81 -18.88 1.85
CA ASP A 29 -16.20 -18.57 2.14
C ASP A 29 -16.37 -17.20 2.81
N ARG A 30 -15.49 -16.87 3.76
CA ARG A 30 -15.48 -15.56 4.40
C ARG A 30 -15.10 -14.45 3.43
N LEU A 31 -14.22 -14.73 2.46
CA LEU A 31 -13.87 -13.79 1.40
C LEU A 31 -15.12 -13.39 0.59
N VAL A 32 -15.90 -14.38 0.14
CA VAL A 32 -17.14 -14.16 -0.64
C VAL A 32 -18.17 -13.38 0.18
N GLU A 33 -18.39 -13.75 1.44
CA GLU A 33 -19.28 -13.02 2.36
C GLU A 33 -18.86 -11.54 2.52
N ARG A 34 -17.57 -11.31 2.78
CA ARG A 34 -17.04 -9.95 2.96
C ARG A 34 -17.03 -9.16 1.67
N TRP A 35 -16.83 -9.80 0.52
CA TRP A 35 -16.88 -9.14 -0.77
C TRP A 35 -18.27 -8.57 -1.06
N THR A 36 -19.33 -9.27 -0.76
CA THR A 36 -20.72 -8.80 -0.94
C THR A 36 -21.09 -7.62 -0.03
N THR A 37 -20.38 -7.48 1.09
CA THR A 37 -20.63 -6.39 2.06
C THR A 37 -19.69 -5.20 1.91
N ALA A 38 -18.56 -5.33 1.18
CA ALA A 38 -17.52 -4.30 1.13
C ALA A 38 -17.72 -3.32 -0.03
N GLN A 39 -18.67 -2.43 0.08
CA GLN A 39 -18.95 -1.40 -0.94
C GLN A 39 -18.83 0.03 -0.40
N ALA A 40 -18.04 0.30 0.61
CA ALA A 40 -18.04 1.67 1.13
C ALA A 40 -16.71 2.17 1.71
N ALA A 41 -16.35 3.33 1.25
CA ALA A 41 -15.77 4.52 1.87
C ALA A 41 -14.24 4.66 2.04
N SER A 42 -13.80 5.81 1.57
CA SER A 42 -12.45 6.37 1.69
C SER A 42 -12.47 7.75 2.30
N TYR A 43 -11.41 8.18 2.95
CA TYR A 43 -10.98 9.59 2.89
C TYR A 43 -9.54 9.77 3.37
N GLY A 44 -8.71 10.45 2.55
CA GLY A 44 -7.48 11.09 3.00
C GLY A 44 -7.80 12.33 3.83
N THR A 45 -7.03 12.56 4.87
CA THR A 45 -7.17 13.77 5.70
C THR A 45 -6.44 14.95 5.07
N ALA A 46 -6.83 16.18 5.41
CA ALA A 46 -6.15 17.41 4.98
C ALA A 46 -4.61 17.38 5.28
N GLN A 47 -4.21 16.59 6.24
CA GLN A 47 -2.79 16.40 6.59
C GLN A 47 -2.02 15.56 5.55
N HIS A 48 -2.65 14.53 4.97
CA HIS A 48 -2.06 13.76 3.86
C HIS A 48 -1.91 14.66 2.63
N GLU A 49 -2.96 15.41 2.27
CA GLU A 49 -2.92 16.34 1.14
C GLU A 49 -1.82 17.41 1.31
N TYR A 50 -1.69 17.95 2.52
CA TYR A 50 -0.62 18.89 2.84
C TYR A 50 0.76 18.25 2.67
N ALA A 51 0.98 17.08 3.27
CA ALA A 51 2.26 16.38 3.18
C ALA A 51 2.62 16.04 1.73
N HIS A 52 1.65 15.55 0.95
CA HIS A 52 1.82 15.24 -0.46
C HIS A 52 2.30 16.47 -1.25
N ARG A 53 1.62 17.61 -1.11
CA ARG A 53 2.01 18.84 -1.79
C ARG A 53 3.43 19.28 -1.45
N GLU A 54 3.80 19.29 -0.15
CA GLU A 54 5.15 19.69 0.28
C GLU A 54 6.24 18.75 -0.28
N ILE A 55 5.94 17.45 -0.36
CA ILE A 55 6.86 16.46 -0.95
C ILE A 55 7.02 16.67 -2.45
N GLU A 56 5.93 16.90 -3.19
CA GLU A 56 5.98 17.13 -4.64
C GLU A 56 6.72 18.41 -5.01
N GLU A 57 6.52 19.46 -4.21
CA GLU A 57 7.22 20.75 -4.37
C GLU A 57 8.68 20.69 -3.91
N GLY A 58 9.07 19.64 -3.18
CA GLY A 58 10.41 19.49 -2.62
C GLY A 58 10.69 20.42 -1.45
N ASN A 59 9.65 20.90 -0.77
CA ASN A 59 9.75 21.82 0.34
C ASN A 59 10.09 21.06 1.62
N LEU A 60 11.36 21.17 2.08
CA LEU A 60 11.74 20.62 3.37
C LEU A 60 10.89 21.26 4.48
N SER A 61 10.20 20.41 5.23
CA SER A 61 9.35 20.87 6.32
C SER A 61 10.20 21.35 7.52
N GLY A 62 9.91 22.55 7.98
CA GLY A 62 10.39 23.04 9.27
C GLY A 62 9.57 22.54 10.46
N LEU A 63 8.50 21.76 10.21
CA LEU A 63 7.65 21.20 11.24
C LEU A 63 8.41 20.13 12.04
N VAL A 64 8.21 20.15 13.34
CA VAL A 64 8.62 19.05 14.22
C VAL A 64 7.49 18.03 14.35
N GLY A 65 7.84 16.78 14.63
CA GLY A 65 6.85 15.71 14.82
C GLY A 65 6.58 14.87 13.56
N THR A 66 5.52 14.10 13.61
CA THR A 66 5.20 13.05 12.64
C THR A 66 5.23 13.53 11.19
N ILE A 67 4.50 14.61 10.88
CA ILE A 67 4.35 15.13 9.52
C ILE A 67 5.69 15.64 8.98
N GLY A 68 6.44 16.40 9.81
CA GLY A 68 7.75 16.91 9.41
C GLY A 68 8.77 15.81 9.14
N LEU A 69 8.80 14.77 9.99
CA LEU A 69 9.66 13.59 9.77
C LEU A 69 9.31 12.87 8.48
N TYR A 70 8.02 12.65 8.23
CA TYR A 70 7.52 11.98 7.03
C TYR A 70 7.89 12.75 5.75
N ILE A 71 7.59 14.05 5.68
CA ILE A 71 7.90 14.90 4.52
C ILE A 71 9.41 14.89 4.24
N ASN A 72 10.22 15.15 5.26
CA ASN A 72 11.66 15.28 5.10
C ASN A 72 12.31 13.95 4.66
N ASP A 73 11.86 12.82 5.18
CA ASP A 73 12.35 11.50 4.76
C ASP A 73 11.88 11.17 3.34
N ALA A 74 10.64 11.46 2.97
CA ALA A 74 10.14 11.23 1.61
C ALA A 74 10.93 12.03 0.56
N ILE A 75 11.21 13.31 0.83
CA ILE A 75 12.05 14.15 -0.03
C ILE A 75 13.48 13.60 -0.10
N LYS A 76 14.09 13.26 1.03
CA LYS A 76 15.44 12.70 1.11
C LYS A 76 15.60 11.43 0.29
N TYR A 77 14.63 10.53 0.35
CA TYR A 77 14.65 9.28 -0.42
C TYR A 77 14.10 9.46 -1.84
N ARG A 78 13.66 10.67 -2.23
CA ARG A 78 13.08 11.01 -3.53
C ARG A 78 11.92 10.06 -3.86
N MET A 79 10.96 10.00 -2.96
CA MET A 79 9.80 9.12 -3.06
C MET A 79 8.73 9.72 -3.98
N THR A 80 7.92 8.86 -4.55
CA THR A 80 6.72 9.22 -5.30
C THR A 80 5.54 9.14 -4.34
N CYS A 81 4.68 10.17 -4.31
CA CYS A 81 3.48 10.22 -3.50
C CYS A 81 2.30 9.56 -4.20
N GLU A 82 1.32 9.09 -3.40
CA GLU A 82 0.02 8.59 -3.86
C GLU A 82 0.16 7.60 -5.03
N GLN A 83 1.14 6.69 -4.91
CA GLN A 83 1.38 5.72 -5.98
C GLN A 83 0.41 4.55 -5.88
N ILE A 84 -0.43 4.41 -6.88
CA ILE A 84 -1.27 3.23 -7.04
C ILE A 84 -0.39 2.04 -7.43
N LEU A 85 -0.53 0.95 -6.70
CA LEU A 85 0.03 -0.36 -7.01
C LEU A 85 -1.12 -1.29 -7.38
N TYR A 86 -0.98 -2.00 -8.48
CA TYR A 86 -2.08 -2.71 -9.11
C TYR A 86 -1.70 -4.15 -9.46
N TYR A 87 -2.54 -5.07 -9.08
CA TYR A 87 -2.49 -6.44 -9.58
C TYR A 87 -3.72 -6.75 -10.48
N SER A 88 -4.92 -6.41 -10.01
CA SER A 88 -6.17 -6.61 -10.73
C SER A 88 -7.23 -5.62 -10.25
N GLU A 89 -8.40 -5.60 -10.89
CA GLU A 89 -9.56 -4.83 -10.41
C GLU A 89 -10.04 -5.23 -9.01
N ASN A 90 -9.65 -6.41 -8.52
CA ASN A 90 -9.98 -6.88 -7.19
C ASN A 90 -8.90 -6.58 -6.15
N CYS A 91 -7.68 -6.25 -6.60
CA CYS A 91 -6.54 -6.03 -5.72
C CYS A 91 -5.63 -4.92 -6.25
N PHE A 92 -5.79 -3.74 -5.70
CA PHE A 92 -4.94 -2.57 -5.87
C PHE A 92 -5.04 -1.66 -4.65
N GLY A 93 -4.16 -0.69 -4.54
CA GLY A 93 -4.23 0.30 -3.48
C GLY A 93 -3.19 1.38 -3.67
N THR A 94 -3.38 2.51 -2.97
CA THR A 94 -2.52 3.68 -3.05
C THR A 94 -1.56 3.70 -1.87
N ALA A 95 -0.26 3.64 -2.15
CA ALA A 95 0.78 3.83 -1.16
C ALA A 95 1.02 5.33 -0.95
N ASP A 96 1.06 5.80 0.30
CA ASP A 96 1.26 7.23 0.61
C ASP A 96 2.55 7.74 -0.03
N THR A 97 3.69 7.05 0.20
CA THR A 97 4.92 7.30 -0.56
C THR A 97 5.71 6.02 -0.81
N ILE A 98 6.34 5.95 -1.98
CA ILE A 98 7.11 4.78 -2.42
C ILE A 98 8.35 5.19 -3.21
N ALA A 99 9.43 4.44 -3.06
CA ALA A 99 10.61 4.53 -3.92
C ALA A 99 11.25 3.16 -4.13
N PHE A 100 11.76 2.93 -5.35
CA PHE A 100 12.61 1.76 -5.64
C PHE A 100 13.92 2.21 -6.25
N ARG A 101 15.01 2.10 -5.49
CA ARG A 101 16.36 2.50 -5.88
C ARG A 101 17.41 1.54 -5.35
N TYR A 102 18.40 1.22 -6.16
CA TYR A 102 19.52 0.35 -5.76
C TYR A 102 19.06 -0.98 -5.15
N GLN A 103 18.08 -1.63 -5.79
CA GLN A 103 17.45 -2.88 -5.32
C GLN A 103 16.85 -2.77 -3.91
N THR A 104 16.49 -1.57 -3.49
CA THR A 104 15.79 -1.33 -2.23
C THR A 104 14.45 -0.67 -2.51
N LEU A 105 13.39 -1.35 -2.12
CA LEU A 105 12.03 -0.83 -2.06
C LEU A 105 11.85 -0.13 -0.71
N ARG A 106 11.35 1.11 -0.74
CA ARG A 106 10.91 1.85 0.46
C ARG A 106 9.46 2.21 0.31
N ILE A 107 8.68 1.91 1.33
CA ILE A 107 7.27 2.31 1.43
C ILE A 107 7.09 2.97 2.78
N HIS A 108 6.58 4.20 2.79
CA HIS A 108 6.28 4.93 4.00
C HIS A 108 4.78 5.19 4.09
N ASP A 109 4.25 5.11 5.30
CA ASP A 109 2.85 5.31 5.63
C ASP A 109 2.72 6.34 6.75
N LEU A 110 1.90 7.37 6.52
CA LEU A 110 1.64 8.44 7.49
C LEU A 110 0.34 8.13 8.24
N LYS A 111 0.42 8.00 9.55
CA LYS A 111 -0.74 7.82 10.43
C LYS A 111 -0.97 9.07 11.27
N THR A 112 -2.08 9.74 11.02
CA THR A 112 -2.48 10.97 11.71
C THR A 112 -3.58 10.74 12.75
N GLY A 113 -4.15 9.54 12.80
CA GLY A 113 -5.20 9.13 13.75
C GLY A 113 -4.66 8.37 14.96
N VAL A 114 -5.57 8.07 15.90
CA VAL A 114 -5.27 7.33 17.13
C VAL A 114 -5.15 5.80 16.92
N ILE A 115 -5.60 5.30 15.78
CA ILE A 115 -5.50 3.87 15.45
C ILE A 115 -4.06 3.58 15.07
N GLN A 116 -3.45 2.62 15.74
CA GLN A 116 -2.07 2.23 15.48
C GLN A 116 -1.91 1.68 14.07
N GLY A 117 -0.92 2.18 13.35
CA GLY A 117 -0.57 1.69 12.02
C GLY A 117 -0.14 0.22 12.05
N SER A 118 -0.47 -0.51 10.99
CA SER A 118 -0.11 -1.92 10.85
C SER A 118 0.91 -2.12 9.75
N VAL A 119 1.98 -2.85 10.04
CA VAL A 119 2.98 -3.23 9.05
C VAL A 119 2.38 -4.07 7.91
N HIS A 120 1.35 -4.85 8.18
CA HIS A 120 0.70 -5.69 7.16
C HIS A 120 0.15 -4.89 5.97
N GLN A 121 -0.28 -3.64 6.19
CA GLN A 121 -0.65 -2.77 5.08
C GLN A 121 0.53 -2.54 4.13
N LEU A 122 1.70 -2.27 4.69
CA LEU A 122 2.92 -2.01 3.91
C LEU A 122 3.48 -3.27 3.25
N GLU A 123 3.36 -4.42 3.92
CA GLU A 123 3.71 -5.73 3.35
C GLU A 123 2.84 -6.07 2.14
N ILE A 124 1.54 -5.74 2.19
CA ILE A 124 0.63 -5.91 1.04
C ILE A 124 1.06 -4.98 -0.11
N TYR A 125 1.43 -3.73 0.15
CA TYR A 125 1.99 -2.85 -0.88
C TYR A 125 3.30 -3.40 -1.45
N ALA A 126 4.19 -3.96 -0.62
CA ALA A 126 5.41 -4.60 -1.11
C ALA A 126 5.11 -5.80 -2.00
N ALA A 127 4.12 -6.64 -1.64
CA ALA A 127 3.67 -7.75 -2.46
C ALA A 127 3.06 -7.29 -3.79
N LEU A 128 2.22 -6.25 -3.77
CA LEU A 128 1.66 -5.63 -4.99
C LEU A 128 2.78 -5.09 -5.89
N PHE A 129 3.78 -4.42 -5.32
CA PHE A 129 4.94 -3.96 -6.07
C PHE A 129 5.68 -5.13 -6.72
N CYS A 130 5.91 -6.22 -5.99
CA CYS A 130 6.59 -7.40 -6.54
C CYS A 130 5.78 -8.02 -7.69
N LEU A 131 4.47 -8.12 -7.56
CA LEU A 131 3.58 -8.65 -8.61
C LEU A 131 3.53 -7.74 -9.85
N GLU A 132 3.35 -6.43 -9.66
CA GLU A 132 3.20 -5.48 -10.76
C GLU A 132 4.49 -5.28 -11.56
N TYR A 133 5.64 -5.27 -10.88
CA TYR A 133 6.94 -4.99 -11.50
C TYR A 133 7.83 -6.22 -11.71
N ASP A 134 7.26 -7.42 -11.54
CA ASP A 134 7.96 -8.71 -11.70
C ASP A 134 9.26 -8.74 -10.90
N LYS A 135 9.16 -8.45 -9.58
CA LYS A 135 10.30 -8.47 -8.66
C LYS A 135 10.23 -9.70 -7.77
N ASP A 136 11.36 -10.37 -7.68
CA ASP A 136 11.57 -11.46 -6.74
C ASP A 136 11.84 -10.88 -5.35
N PRO A 137 10.98 -11.13 -4.34
CA PRO A 137 11.16 -10.57 -3.00
C PRO A 137 12.48 -11.00 -2.33
N PHE A 138 13.06 -12.14 -2.74
CA PHE A 138 14.35 -12.60 -2.24
C PHE A 138 15.56 -11.87 -2.84
N LYS A 139 15.36 -11.06 -3.88
CA LYS A 139 16.44 -10.34 -4.58
C LYS A 139 16.47 -8.84 -4.33
N ILE A 140 15.52 -8.34 -3.55
CA ILE A 140 15.42 -6.92 -3.22
C ILE A 140 15.37 -6.75 -1.69
N LYS A 141 15.87 -5.61 -1.21
CA LYS A 141 15.64 -5.18 0.16
C LYS A 141 14.31 -4.43 0.23
N MET A 142 13.50 -4.67 1.27
CA MET A 142 12.20 -4.00 1.46
C MET A 142 12.18 -3.35 2.84
N GLU A 143 12.28 -2.02 2.87
CA GLU A 143 12.27 -1.19 4.06
C GLU A 143 10.92 -0.48 4.17
N LEU A 144 10.13 -0.82 5.19
CA LEU A 144 8.79 -0.32 5.44
C LEU A 144 8.80 0.62 6.64
N ARG A 145 8.16 1.79 6.55
CA ARG A 145 8.15 2.77 7.65
C ARG A 145 6.74 3.26 7.95
N ILE A 146 6.41 3.28 9.24
CA ILE A 146 5.20 3.90 9.77
C ILE A 146 5.58 5.14 10.57
N TYR A 147 4.98 6.27 10.22
CA TYR A 147 5.15 7.55 10.89
C TYR A 147 3.90 7.83 11.72
N GLN A 148 4.01 7.77 13.04
CA GLN A 148 2.90 7.99 13.97
C GLN A 148 3.43 8.48 15.33
N ASP A 149 2.66 9.31 16.05
CA ASP A 149 2.95 9.75 17.42
C ASP A 149 4.36 10.32 17.62
N ASN A 150 4.83 11.11 16.65
CA ASN A 150 6.18 11.68 16.59
C ASN A 150 7.31 10.64 16.56
N GLN A 151 7.00 9.43 16.12
CA GLN A 151 7.94 8.34 15.99
C GLN A 151 7.95 7.80 14.56
N VAL A 152 9.05 7.14 14.22
CA VAL A 152 9.20 6.38 12.98
C VAL A 152 9.53 4.95 13.37
N VAL A 153 8.66 4.03 13.00
CA VAL A 153 8.93 2.60 13.16
C VAL A 153 9.38 2.05 11.82
N VAL A 154 10.54 1.40 11.81
CA VAL A 154 11.17 0.86 10.61
C VAL A 154 11.15 -0.67 10.68
N TYR A 155 10.67 -1.29 9.61
CA TYR A 155 10.63 -2.74 9.42
C TYR A 155 11.42 -3.12 8.18
N ASP A 156 12.23 -4.16 8.27
CA ASP A 156 12.76 -4.87 7.12
C ASP A 156 11.79 -6.05 6.86
N ALA A 157 11.10 -6.05 5.71
CA ALA A 157 10.11 -7.09 5.41
C ALA A 157 10.78 -8.43 5.14
N ASP A 158 10.18 -9.51 5.67
CA ASP A 158 10.60 -10.87 5.38
C ASP A 158 10.15 -11.29 3.97
N PRO A 159 11.06 -11.71 3.09
CA PRO A 159 10.70 -12.18 1.75
C PRO A 159 9.70 -13.35 1.74
N GLU A 160 9.72 -14.23 2.75
CA GLU A 160 8.77 -15.34 2.85
C GLU A 160 7.35 -14.85 3.13
N ASP A 161 7.19 -13.84 4.01
CA ASP A 161 5.89 -13.21 4.27
C ASP A 161 5.36 -12.50 3.02
N ILE A 162 6.22 -11.79 2.29
CA ILE A 162 5.83 -11.13 1.04
C ILE A 162 5.41 -12.16 -0.02
N LEU A 163 6.15 -13.26 -0.18
CA LEU A 163 5.76 -14.34 -1.10
C LEU A 163 4.42 -14.98 -0.70
N PHE A 164 4.18 -15.19 0.59
CA PHE A 164 2.90 -15.69 1.09
C PHE A 164 1.75 -14.75 0.69
N ILE A 165 1.93 -13.43 0.89
CA ILE A 165 0.92 -12.42 0.52
C ILE A 165 0.68 -12.41 -0.99
N MET A 166 1.73 -12.46 -1.82
CA MET A 166 1.62 -12.55 -3.28
C MET A 166 0.76 -13.75 -3.72
N ASN A 167 1.01 -14.93 -3.15
CA ASN A 167 0.24 -16.13 -3.44
C ASN A 167 -1.24 -15.98 -3.02
N LYS A 168 -1.50 -15.35 -1.87
CA LYS A 168 -2.88 -15.07 -1.40
C LYS A 168 -3.62 -14.10 -2.31
N ILE A 169 -2.97 -13.05 -2.77
CA ILE A 169 -3.55 -12.12 -3.75
C ILE A 169 -3.97 -12.88 -5.01
N GLN A 170 -3.08 -13.71 -5.56
CA GLN A 170 -3.35 -14.48 -6.79
C GLN A 170 -4.46 -15.52 -6.60
N GLU A 171 -4.47 -16.22 -5.47
CA GLU A 171 -5.53 -17.19 -5.13
C GLU A 171 -6.90 -16.51 -5.03
N PHE A 172 -6.98 -15.44 -4.24
CA PHE A 172 -8.25 -14.77 -3.95
C PHE A 172 -8.79 -14.00 -5.16
N ASP A 173 -7.92 -13.42 -5.96
CA ASP A 173 -8.33 -12.79 -7.22
C ASP A 173 -9.02 -13.78 -8.17
N LYS A 174 -8.46 -14.99 -8.31
CA LYS A 174 -9.09 -16.07 -9.14
C LYS A 174 -10.47 -16.45 -8.61
N ILE A 175 -10.64 -16.59 -7.28
CA ILE A 175 -11.92 -16.92 -6.65
C ILE A 175 -12.96 -15.82 -6.93
N ILE A 176 -12.61 -14.56 -6.72
CA ILE A 176 -13.52 -13.42 -6.94
C ILE A 176 -13.88 -13.31 -8.42
N SER A 177 -12.90 -13.43 -9.32
CA SER A 177 -13.13 -13.36 -10.78
C SER A 177 -14.05 -14.48 -11.28
N HIS A 178 -13.91 -15.68 -10.73
CA HIS A 178 -14.81 -16.80 -11.08
C HIS A 178 -16.25 -16.53 -10.61
N ARG A 179 -16.43 -16.03 -9.39
CA ARG A 179 -17.74 -15.66 -8.85
C ARG A 179 -18.44 -14.57 -9.67
N ARG A 180 -17.70 -13.56 -10.09
CA ARG A 180 -18.26 -12.51 -10.99
C ARG A 180 -18.78 -13.08 -12.30
N MET A 181 -18.09 -14.05 -12.90
CA MET A 181 -18.55 -14.69 -14.13
C MET A 181 -19.81 -15.54 -13.91
N GLU A 182 -19.93 -16.24 -12.79
CA GLU A 182 -21.13 -17.01 -12.42
C GLU A 182 -22.37 -16.11 -12.24
N GLU A 183 -22.19 -14.90 -11.66
CA GLU A 183 -23.29 -13.94 -11.42
C GLU A 183 -23.79 -13.25 -12.70
N LEU A 184 -22.98 -13.23 -13.75
CA LEU A 184 -23.31 -12.63 -15.05
C LEU A 184 -23.91 -13.65 -16.05
N SER A 185 -23.99 -14.93 -15.68
CA SER A 185 -24.49 -16.04 -16.52
C SER A 185 -25.90 -16.40 -16.15
#